data_52025b8e897a2e6811001fc9e6667165
#
_entry.id   52025b8e897a2e6811001fc9e6667165
#
_cell.length_a   1.000
_cell.length_b   1.000
_cell.length_c   1.000
_cell.angle_alpha   90.00
_cell.angle_beta   90.00
_cell.angle_gamma   90.00
#
_symmetry.space_group_name_H-M   'P 1'
#
loop_
_entity.id
_entity.type
_entity.pdbx_description
1 polymer ?
#
loop_
_entity_poly.entity_id
_entity_poly.type
_entity_poly.pdbx_seq_one_letter_code
_entity_poly.pdbx_strand_id
1 'polypeptide(L)'
;EIRRLNTTRIPLIGINTAIYSPSGASAGIGFAVPVDTVMRVVPQLIKTGKYIRPALGIEVDEQLNQRLLALTGSKGVFVLRVTPGSAAHKAGLAGVEVTPQGIVPGDRIIDVDGQATDDVAKLLARLDDRKVGDVVVLSVERAGKSREVRVELQPGN
;
A
#
# COMPACT_ATOMS: atom_id res chain seq x y z
N GLU A 1 -43.65 23.25 -22.01
CA GLU A 1 -42.85 23.87 -20.91
C GLU A 1 -42.28 22.78 -20.01
N ILE A 2 -41.00 22.37 -20.29
CA ILE A 2 -40.33 21.36 -19.52
C ILE A 2 -39.82 22.02 -18.24
N ARG A 3 -40.49 21.78 -17.11
CA ARG A 3 -40.00 22.17 -15.79
C ARG A 3 -38.62 21.52 -15.59
N ARG A 4 -37.57 22.34 -15.55
CA ARG A 4 -36.25 21.90 -15.06
C ARG A 4 -36.42 21.46 -13.61
N LEU A 5 -36.40 20.13 -13.40
CA LEU A 5 -36.29 19.55 -12.08
C LEU A 5 -34.96 20.04 -11.51
N ASN A 6 -35.03 20.82 -10.45
CA ASN A 6 -33.85 21.25 -9.69
C ASN A 6 -33.24 19.99 -9.05
N THR A 7 -32.32 19.35 -9.77
CA THR A 7 -31.68 18.12 -9.29
C THR A 7 -30.73 18.51 -8.18
N THR A 8 -31.18 18.42 -6.93
CA THR A 8 -30.29 18.50 -5.77
C THR A 8 -29.25 17.38 -5.93
N ARG A 9 -28.02 17.74 -6.22
CA ARG A 9 -26.93 16.76 -6.31
C ARG A 9 -26.66 16.25 -4.90
N ILE A 10 -27.09 15.03 -4.63
CA ILE A 10 -26.74 14.33 -3.40
C ILE A 10 -25.33 13.76 -3.60
N PRO A 11 -24.34 14.18 -2.80
CA PRO A 11 -22.99 13.64 -2.93
C PRO A 11 -22.98 12.17 -2.54
N LEU A 12 -22.37 11.32 -3.38
CA LEU A 12 -22.05 9.94 -3.02
C LEU A 12 -20.87 9.96 -2.05
N ILE A 13 -21.03 9.37 -0.88
CA ILE A 13 -19.95 9.27 0.14
C ILE A 13 -19.31 7.90 0.21
N GLY A 14 -20.00 6.85 -0.27
CA GLY A 14 -19.50 5.48 -0.28
C GLY A 14 -20.52 4.51 -0.83
N ILE A 15 -20.09 3.28 -1.01
CA ILE A 15 -20.90 2.14 -1.48
C ILE A 15 -20.86 1.03 -0.44
N ASN A 16 -22.04 0.63 0.08
CA ASN A 16 -22.15 -0.48 1.02
C ASN A 16 -21.74 -1.80 0.35
N THR A 17 -20.90 -2.58 1.02
CA THR A 17 -20.33 -3.82 0.46
C THR A 17 -20.72 -5.07 1.23
N ALA A 18 -20.81 -4.99 2.55
CA ALA A 18 -21.09 -6.15 3.39
C ALA A 18 -21.72 -5.73 4.72
N ILE A 19 -22.46 -6.65 5.31
CA ILE A 19 -22.91 -6.60 6.68
C ILE A 19 -22.29 -7.79 7.40
N TYR A 20 -21.61 -7.55 8.50
CA TYR A 20 -21.07 -8.62 9.32
C TYR A 20 -22.20 -9.14 10.22
N SER A 21 -22.54 -10.42 10.09
CA SER A 21 -23.57 -11.07 10.89
C SER A 21 -23.19 -12.53 11.16
N PRO A 22 -22.71 -12.85 12.36
CA PRO A 22 -22.38 -14.23 12.73
C PRO A 22 -23.61 -15.15 12.80
N SER A 23 -24.80 -14.58 12.98
CA SER A 23 -26.07 -15.32 13.18
C SER A 23 -27.10 -15.15 12.05
N GLY A 24 -26.75 -14.42 10.97
CA GLY A 24 -27.69 -14.06 9.91
C GLY A 24 -28.65 -12.91 10.28
N ALA A 25 -28.71 -12.48 11.54
CA ALA A 25 -29.42 -11.29 11.98
C ALA A 25 -28.53 -10.05 11.87
N SER A 26 -29.09 -8.87 11.64
CA SER A 26 -28.31 -7.64 11.56
C SER A 26 -27.61 -7.34 12.89
N ALA A 27 -26.29 -7.38 12.90
CA ALA A 27 -25.47 -7.03 14.06
C ALA A 27 -25.20 -5.51 14.17
N GLY A 28 -25.83 -4.69 13.32
CA GLY A 28 -25.64 -3.24 13.30
C GLY A 28 -24.29 -2.77 12.78
N ILE A 29 -23.45 -3.68 12.25
CA ILE A 29 -22.14 -3.36 11.67
C ILE A 29 -22.24 -3.55 10.16
N GLY A 30 -22.00 -2.47 9.40
CA GLY A 30 -21.91 -2.49 7.95
C GLY A 30 -20.57 -1.95 7.48
N PHE A 31 -20.09 -2.46 6.34
CA PHE A 31 -18.89 -2.00 5.68
C PHE A 31 -19.25 -1.26 4.40
N ALA A 32 -18.56 -0.16 4.15
CA ALA A 32 -18.71 0.62 2.93
C ALA A 32 -17.35 0.95 2.34
N VAL A 33 -17.26 0.94 1.01
CA VAL A 33 -16.12 1.47 0.28
C VAL A 33 -16.29 2.99 0.17
N PRO A 34 -15.31 3.79 0.67
CA PRO A 34 -15.35 5.24 0.53
C PRO A 34 -15.38 5.69 -0.92
N VAL A 35 -16.04 6.82 -1.19
CA VAL A 35 -16.17 7.34 -2.57
C VAL A 35 -14.82 7.60 -3.24
N ASP A 36 -13.79 8.02 -2.50
CA ASP A 36 -12.45 8.26 -3.05
C ASP A 36 -11.85 6.98 -3.65
N THR A 37 -12.04 5.84 -2.97
CA THR A 37 -11.66 4.53 -3.50
C THR A 37 -12.47 4.17 -4.75
N VAL A 38 -13.78 4.43 -4.75
CA VAL A 38 -14.66 4.21 -5.91
C VAL A 38 -14.18 5.05 -7.11
N MET A 39 -13.90 6.33 -6.90
CA MET A 39 -13.44 7.25 -7.95
C MET A 39 -12.06 6.88 -8.50
N ARG A 40 -11.22 6.22 -7.72
CA ARG A 40 -9.91 5.71 -8.14
C ARG A 40 -10.01 4.41 -8.94
N VAL A 41 -10.84 3.47 -8.47
CA VAL A 41 -10.89 2.10 -9.00
C VAL A 41 -11.85 1.95 -10.17
N VAL A 42 -13.07 2.47 -10.05
CA VAL A 42 -14.16 2.25 -11.03
C VAL A 42 -13.83 2.74 -12.44
N PRO A 43 -13.22 3.94 -12.65
CA PRO A 43 -12.84 4.37 -13.98
C PRO A 43 -11.86 3.42 -14.69
N GLN A 44 -10.94 2.83 -13.95
CA GLN A 44 -10.01 1.84 -14.50
C GLN A 44 -10.75 0.55 -14.88
N LEU A 45 -11.64 0.06 -14.01
CA LEU A 45 -12.46 -1.12 -14.29
C LEU A 45 -13.33 -0.93 -15.54
N ILE A 46 -13.96 0.23 -15.70
CA ILE A 46 -14.78 0.54 -16.87
C ILE A 46 -13.91 0.58 -18.14
N LYS A 47 -12.72 1.18 -18.06
CA LYS A 47 -11.86 1.40 -19.23
C LYS A 47 -11.10 0.14 -19.66
N THR A 48 -10.62 -0.66 -18.70
CA THR A 48 -9.65 -1.74 -18.96
C THR A 48 -10.10 -3.10 -18.43
N GLY A 49 -11.22 -3.19 -17.73
CA GLY A 49 -11.70 -4.40 -17.07
C GLY A 49 -10.85 -4.84 -15.87
N LYS A 50 -9.80 -4.09 -15.51
CA LYS A 50 -8.86 -4.45 -14.44
C LYS A 50 -8.50 -3.21 -13.63
N TYR A 51 -8.28 -3.40 -12.31
CA TYR A 51 -7.65 -2.42 -11.47
C TYR A 51 -6.18 -2.83 -11.24
N ILE A 52 -5.27 -1.97 -11.66
CA ILE A 52 -3.83 -2.20 -11.52
C ILE A 52 -3.34 -1.36 -10.34
N ARG A 53 -2.93 -2.05 -9.27
CA ARG A 53 -2.36 -1.38 -8.09
C ARG A 53 -0.95 -0.88 -8.39
N PRO A 54 -0.60 0.32 -7.94
CA PRO A 54 0.78 0.76 -7.96
C PRO A 54 1.61 -0.05 -6.97
N ALA A 55 2.82 -0.43 -7.36
CA ALA A 55 3.69 -1.28 -6.56
C ALA A 55 5.16 -0.86 -6.68
N LEU A 56 5.94 -1.17 -5.64
CA LEU A 56 7.39 -1.00 -5.63
C LEU A 56 8.12 -2.19 -6.29
N GLY A 57 7.49 -3.36 -6.30
CA GLY A 57 8.13 -4.62 -6.69
C GLY A 57 8.98 -5.22 -5.58
N ILE A 58 8.45 -5.17 -4.36
CA ILE A 58 9.02 -5.80 -3.16
C ILE A 58 8.05 -6.83 -2.57
N GLU A 59 8.59 -7.79 -1.85
CA GLU A 59 7.82 -8.68 -0.98
C GLU A 59 7.96 -8.22 0.47
N VAL A 60 6.83 -8.16 1.17
CA VAL A 60 6.72 -7.83 2.59
C VAL A 60 5.78 -8.85 3.25
N ASP A 61 5.99 -9.14 4.52
CA ASP A 61 5.12 -10.02 5.31
C ASP A 61 4.94 -9.42 6.71
N GLU A 62 3.68 -9.29 7.15
CA GLU A 62 3.37 -8.63 8.42
C GLU A 62 3.90 -9.40 9.62
N GLN A 63 3.79 -10.73 9.63
CA GLN A 63 4.20 -11.53 10.78
C GLN A 63 5.72 -11.52 10.94
N LEU A 64 6.43 -11.66 9.82
CA LEU A 64 7.89 -11.60 9.83
C LEU A 64 8.38 -10.18 10.14
N ASN A 65 7.71 -9.16 9.60
CA ASN A 65 8.00 -7.77 9.92
C ASN A 65 7.91 -7.50 11.42
N GLN A 66 6.83 -7.90 12.06
CA GLN A 66 6.64 -7.72 13.51
C GLN A 66 7.72 -8.44 14.33
N ARG A 67 8.13 -9.65 13.93
CA ARG A 67 9.23 -10.37 14.59
C ARG A 67 10.56 -9.62 14.47
N LEU A 68 10.88 -9.10 13.27
CA LEU A 68 12.10 -8.34 13.04
C LEU A 68 12.09 -7.01 13.81
N LEU A 69 10.95 -6.32 13.86
CA LEU A 69 10.80 -5.10 14.65
C LEU A 69 10.97 -5.35 16.14
N ALA A 70 10.42 -6.45 16.67
CA ALA A 70 10.58 -6.83 18.07
C ALA A 70 12.05 -7.13 18.43
N LEU A 71 12.80 -7.75 17.52
CA LEU A 71 14.22 -8.05 17.71
C LEU A 71 15.11 -6.80 17.64
N THR A 72 14.74 -5.83 16.81
CA THR A 72 15.56 -4.62 16.54
C THR A 72 15.14 -3.41 17.36
N GLY A 73 13.99 -3.45 18.05
CA GLY A 73 13.43 -2.31 18.77
C GLY A 73 13.07 -1.12 17.87
N SER A 74 12.87 -1.35 16.58
CA SER A 74 12.70 -0.32 15.56
C SER A 74 11.26 -0.24 15.04
N LYS A 75 10.96 0.74 14.18
CA LYS A 75 9.68 0.91 13.50
C LYS A 75 9.88 0.93 11.99
N GLY A 76 8.87 0.53 11.24
CA GLY A 76 8.91 0.54 9.78
C GLY A 76 8.59 -0.82 9.17
N VAL A 77 8.88 -0.98 7.88
CA VAL A 77 8.61 -2.20 7.13
C VAL A 77 9.88 -2.75 6.51
N PHE A 78 10.28 -3.95 6.91
CA PHE A 78 11.44 -4.64 6.32
C PHE A 78 11.10 -5.17 4.93
N VAL A 79 11.98 -4.91 3.98
CA VAL A 79 11.93 -5.48 2.64
C VAL A 79 12.47 -6.91 2.71
N LEU A 80 11.62 -7.90 2.48
CA LEU A 80 12.03 -9.31 2.51
C LEU A 80 12.73 -9.72 1.23
N ARG A 81 12.14 -9.33 0.10
CA ARG A 81 12.72 -9.60 -1.22
C ARG A 81 12.43 -8.44 -2.16
N VAL A 82 13.34 -8.23 -3.09
CA VAL A 82 13.17 -7.28 -4.20
C VAL A 82 13.09 -8.07 -5.49
N THR A 83 12.03 -7.85 -6.26
CA THR A 83 11.84 -8.49 -7.56
C THR A 83 12.90 -7.98 -8.55
N PRO A 84 13.70 -8.86 -9.17
CA PRO A 84 14.69 -8.43 -10.17
C PRO A 84 14.05 -7.62 -11.31
N GLY A 85 14.70 -6.51 -11.67
CA GLY A 85 14.21 -5.59 -12.71
C GLY A 85 13.05 -4.68 -12.29
N SER A 86 12.54 -4.82 -11.07
CA SER A 86 11.47 -3.97 -10.53
C SER A 86 11.92 -2.52 -10.29
N ALA A 87 10.94 -1.66 -9.99
CA ALA A 87 11.18 -0.28 -9.59
C ALA A 87 12.09 -0.19 -8.36
N ALA A 88 11.82 -0.99 -7.34
CA ALA A 88 12.65 -1.10 -6.14
C ALA A 88 14.09 -1.58 -6.45
N HIS A 89 14.22 -2.57 -7.35
CA HIS A 89 15.53 -3.06 -7.77
C HIS A 89 16.36 -1.97 -8.47
N LYS A 90 15.75 -1.24 -9.40
CA LYS A 90 16.39 -0.11 -10.11
C LYS A 90 16.79 1.02 -9.16
N ALA A 91 16.02 1.22 -8.10
CA ALA A 91 16.30 2.22 -7.09
C ALA A 91 17.34 1.76 -6.04
N GLY A 92 17.85 0.52 -6.14
CA GLY A 92 18.90 -0.01 -5.26
C GLY A 92 18.41 -0.45 -3.89
N LEU A 93 17.11 -0.77 -3.76
CA LEU A 93 16.59 -1.42 -2.56
C LEU A 93 17.12 -2.86 -2.49
N ALA A 94 17.37 -3.35 -1.27
CA ALA A 94 17.79 -4.71 -1.01
C ALA A 94 16.84 -5.39 -0.02
N GLY A 95 16.58 -6.66 -0.26
CA GLY A 95 15.84 -7.52 0.65
C GLY A 95 16.73 -8.15 1.72
N VAL A 96 16.10 -8.95 2.56
CA VAL A 96 16.78 -9.79 3.56
C VAL A 96 17.65 -10.81 2.84
N GLU A 97 18.87 -11.01 3.32
CA GLU A 97 19.78 -12.04 2.84
C GLU A 97 19.96 -13.13 3.91
N VAL A 98 19.92 -14.39 3.50
CA VAL A 98 20.23 -15.53 4.36
C VAL A 98 21.66 -15.95 4.06
N THR A 99 22.53 -15.78 5.03
CA THR A 99 23.95 -16.15 4.94
C THR A 99 24.26 -17.32 5.86
N PRO A 100 25.40 -18.02 5.69
CA PRO A 100 25.85 -19.05 6.63
C PRO A 100 26.02 -18.55 8.08
N GLN A 101 26.21 -17.25 8.26
CA GLN A 101 26.36 -16.58 9.55
C GLN A 101 25.04 -16.12 10.16
N GLY A 102 23.92 -16.26 9.42
CA GLY A 102 22.58 -15.87 9.86
C GLY A 102 21.85 -14.98 8.87
N ILE A 103 20.78 -14.36 9.35
CA ILE A 103 19.93 -13.46 8.56
C ILE A 103 20.52 -12.05 8.62
N VAL A 104 20.81 -11.49 7.46
CA VAL A 104 21.19 -10.08 7.30
C VAL A 104 19.95 -9.30 6.87
N PRO A 105 19.45 -8.35 7.69
CA PRO A 105 18.32 -7.53 7.31
C PRO A 105 18.62 -6.67 6.07
N GLY A 106 17.66 -6.60 5.17
CA GLY A 106 17.68 -5.68 4.04
C GLY A 106 17.34 -4.24 4.42
N ASP A 107 16.84 -3.48 3.45
CA ASP A 107 16.31 -2.16 3.71
C ASP A 107 15.04 -2.23 4.56
N ARG A 108 14.89 -1.27 5.46
CA ARG A 108 13.69 -1.04 6.23
C ARG A 108 13.09 0.30 5.82
N ILE A 109 11.87 0.29 5.29
CA ILE A 109 11.13 1.49 4.89
C ILE A 109 10.55 2.14 6.15
N ILE A 110 10.88 3.40 6.38
CA ILE A 110 10.47 4.18 7.54
C ILE A 110 9.27 5.06 7.19
N ASP A 111 9.30 5.69 6.01
CA ASP A 111 8.22 6.52 5.52
C ASP A 111 8.11 6.49 3.98
N VAL A 112 6.97 6.97 3.48
CA VAL A 112 6.71 7.25 2.08
C VAL A 112 6.29 8.70 1.98
N ASP A 113 7.01 9.52 1.24
CA ASP A 113 6.78 10.96 1.07
C ASP A 113 6.65 11.70 2.42
N GLY A 114 7.50 11.37 3.40
CA GLY A 114 7.48 11.93 4.75
C GLY A 114 6.35 11.44 5.64
N GLN A 115 5.56 10.46 5.19
CA GLN A 115 4.48 9.87 5.98
C GLN A 115 4.91 8.51 6.53
N ALA A 116 4.96 8.39 7.85
CA ALA A 116 5.44 7.19 8.52
C ALA A 116 4.67 5.91 8.12
N THR A 117 5.43 4.82 7.97
CA THR A 117 4.94 3.48 7.66
C THR A 117 5.36 2.53 8.78
N ASP A 118 4.59 2.51 9.88
CA ASP A 118 4.92 1.69 11.04
C ASP A 118 4.67 0.20 10.84
N ASP A 119 3.81 -0.16 9.87
CA ASP A 119 3.39 -1.51 9.55
C ASP A 119 3.14 -1.69 8.04
N VAL A 120 2.99 -2.94 7.61
CA VAL A 120 2.76 -3.29 6.18
C VAL A 120 1.44 -2.70 5.67
N ALA A 121 0.40 -2.67 6.49
CA ALA A 121 -0.90 -2.12 6.07
C ALA A 121 -0.81 -0.63 5.75
N LYS A 122 -0.07 0.15 6.57
CA LYS A 122 0.19 1.57 6.31
C LYS A 122 1.03 1.78 5.05
N LEU A 123 2.08 0.96 4.83
CA LEU A 123 2.86 1.02 3.60
C LEU A 123 1.97 0.82 2.37
N LEU A 124 1.16 -0.24 2.37
CA LEU A 124 0.25 -0.53 1.26
C LEU A 124 -0.79 0.58 1.04
N ALA A 125 -1.36 1.14 2.12
CA ALA A 125 -2.30 2.25 2.04
C ALA A 125 -1.66 3.50 1.41
N ARG A 126 -0.39 3.83 1.75
CA ARG A 126 0.34 4.96 1.15
C ARG A 126 0.57 4.76 -0.35
N LEU A 127 0.86 3.52 -0.77
CA LEU A 127 1.02 3.20 -2.19
C LEU A 127 -0.32 3.19 -2.92
N ASP A 128 -1.38 2.68 -2.29
CA ASP A 128 -2.73 2.65 -2.89
C ASP A 128 -3.30 4.06 -3.17
N ASP A 129 -2.82 5.10 -2.48
CA ASP A 129 -3.18 6.50 -2.74
C ASP A 129 -2.47 7.10 -3.97
N ARG A 130 -1.56 6.36 -4.60
CA ARG A 130 -0.78 6.78 -5.77
C ARG A 130 -1.28 6.09 -7.05
N LYS A 131 -0.65 6.45 -8.17
CA LYS A 131 -0.90 5.85 -9.48
C LYS A 131 0.38 5.18 -9.99
N VAL A 132 0.21 4.22 -10.88
CA VAL A 132 1.33 3.67 -11.67
C VAL A 132 2.01 4.80 -12.43
N GLY A 133 3.33 4.90 -12.34
CA GLY A 133 4.15 5.98 -12.91
C GLY A 133 4.40 7.16 -11.97
N ASP A 134 3.70 7.25 -10.82
CA ASP A 134 4.04 8.26 -9.81
C ASP A 134 5.40 7.95 -9.18
N VAL A 135 6.17 9.00 -8.90
CA VAL A 135 7.45 8.89 -8.18
C VAL A 135 7.20 9.17 -6.71
N VAL A 136 7.56 8.22 -5.86
CA VAL A 136 7.52 8.36 -4.40
C VAL A 136 8.94 8.45 -3.84
N VAL A 137 9.09 9.17 -2.74
CA VAL A 137 10.33 9.25 -1.97
C VAL A 137 10.19 8.34 -0.76
N LEU A 138 11.06 7.34 -0.65
CA LEU A 138 11.12 6.43 0.49
C LEU A 138 12.29 6.82 1.39
N SER A 139 12.04 7.04 2.67
CA SER A 139 13.10 7.04 3.67
C SER A 139 13.36 5.60 4.09
N VAL A 140 14.55 5.11 3.83
CA VAL A 140 14.95 3.73 4.16
C VAL A 140 16.18 3.71 5.04
N GLU A 141 16.28 2.67 5.85
CA GLU A 141 17.45 2.42 6.69
C GLU A 141 18.02 1.03 6.40
N ARG A 142 19.34 0.95 6.27
CA ARG A 142 20.10 -0.30 6.15
C ARG A 142 21.34 -0.22 7.02
N ALA A 143 21.54 -1.19 7.90
CA ALA A 143 22.69 -1.25 8.82
C ALA A 143 22.91 0.05 9.61
N GLY A 144 21.84 0.66 10.12
CA GLY A 144 21.87 1.91 10.88
C GLY A 144 22.13 3.19 10.07
N LYS A 145 22.19 3.09 8.73
CA LYS A 145 22.34 4.25 7.86
C LYS A 145 21.03 4.55 7.14
N SER A 146 20.50 5.74 7.35
CA SER A 146 19.31 6.23 6.66
C SER A 146 19.68 6.89 5.33
N ARG A 147 18.82 6.71 4.32
CA ARG A 147 18.92 7.35 3.02
C ARG A 147 17.54 7.55 2.41
N GLU A 148 17.40 8.53 1.54
CA GLU A 148 16.22 8.71 0.71
C GLU A 148 16.41 8.01 -0.64
N VAL A 149 15.37 7.35 -1.11
CA VAL A 149 15.35 6.64 -2.39
C VAL A 149 14.11 7.05 -3.15
N ARG A 150 14.29 7.51 -4.40
CA ARG A 150 13.16 7.81 -5.29
C ARG A 150 12.81 6.58 -6.11
N VAL A 151 11.53 6.22 -6.10
CA VAL A 151 11.03 5.03 -6.79
C VAL A 151 9.84 5.41 -7.65
N GLU A 152 9.91 5.15 -8.96
CA GLU A 152 8.77 5.27 -9.86
C GLU A 152 7.91 4.01 -9.72
N LEU A 153 6.64 4.17 -9.32
CA LEU A 153 5.73 3.05 -9.06
C LEU A 153 5.40 2.31 -10.35
N GLN A 154 5.52 1.00 -10.30
CA GLN A 154 5.20 0.10 -11.41
C GLN A 154 3.83 -0.56 -11.23
N PRO A 155 3.27 -1.18 -12.29
CA PRO A 155 2.13 -2.07 -12.15
C PRO A 155 2.43 -3.21 -11.18
N GLY A 156 1.55 -3.40 -10.18
CA GLY A 156 1.56 -4.61 -9.35
C GLY A 156 0.95 -5.79 -10.10
N ASN A 157 1.41 -7.00 -9.80
CA ASN A 157 0.87 -8.25 -10.34
C ASN A 157 -0.41 -8.65 -9.61
#